data_3f9d0ae65153c85b5049cd6972feb383
#
_entry.id   3f9d0ae65153c85b5049cd6972feb383
#
_cell.length_a   1.000
_cell.length_b   1.000
_cell.length_c   1.000
_cell.angle_alpha   90.00
_cell.angle_beta   90.00
_cell.angle_gamma   90.00
#
_symmetry.space_group_name_H-M   'P 1'
#
loop_
_entity.id
_entity.type
_entity.pdbx_description
1 polymer ?
#
loop_
_entity_poly.entity_id
_entity_poly.type
_entity_poly.pdbx_seq_one_letter_code
_entity_poly.pdbx_strand_id
1 'polypeptide(L)'
;MSQAVTPVVLGPGDGRVVEGPAGGPLTFKLRGEQSGGALTVIENVIGPGDGPPLHAHANEDEAWHVIEGSLRFRLGDTLHLAPAGSFVYVPRGVAHCFQNIGASPARLLVLFSPSGMERFFDRFAA
;
A
#
# COMPACT_ATOMS: atom_id res chain seq x y z
N MET A 1 8.98 11.97 -25.46
CA MET A 1 10.26 11.31 -25.22
C MET A 1 10.24 10.70 -23.82
N SER A 2 10.49 9.44 -23.71
CA SER A 2 10.51 8.76 -22.41
C SER A 2 11.82 9.03 -21.69
N GLN A 3 11.75 9.20 -20.38
CA GLN A 3 12.95 9.30 -19.55
C GLN A 3 13.54 7.91 -19.33
N ALA A 4 14.84 7.86 -19.24
CA ALA A 4 15.51 6.61 -18.87
C ALA A 4 15.15 6.24 -17.43
N VAL A 5 14.79 4.98 -17.23
CA VAL A 5 14.51 4.42 -15.91
C VAL A 5 15.82 3.94 -15.33
N THR A 6 16.11 4.38 -14.12
CA THR A 6 17.35 4.01 -13.42
C THR A 6 17.02 3.18 -12.18
N PRO A 7 17.93 2.31 -11.74
CA PRO A 7 17.74 1.58 -10.50
C PRO A 7 17.57 2.51 -9.30
N VAL A 8 16.75 2.08 -8.33
CA VAL A 8 16.51 2.81 -7.08
C VAL A 8 16.91 1.91 -5.92
N VAL A 9 17.71 2.45 -5.01
CA VAL A 9 18.10 1.75 -3.79
C VAL A 9 17.83 2.69 -2.61
N LEU A 10 16.96 2.24 -1.70
CA LEU A 10 16.65 2.96 -0.47
C LEU A 10 17.09 2.12 0.72
N GLY A 11 17.72 2.76 1.70
CA GLY A 11 18.02 2.12 2.97
C GLY A 11 16.76 1.98 3.84
N PRO A 12 16.87 1.30 4.99
CA PRO A 12 15.75 1.17 5.92
C PRO A 12 15.19 2.53 6.32
N GLY A 13 13.87 2.68 6.20
CA GLY A 13 13.18 3.92 6.56
C GLY A 13 13.30 5.07 5.58
N ASP A 14 14.08 4.93 4.51
CA ASP A 14 14.24 5.98 3.51
C ASP A 14 12.97 6.16 2.68
N GLY A 15 12.77 7.38 2.21
CA GLY A 15 11.64 7.78 1.39
C GLY A 15 10.86 8.92 2.03
N ARG A 16 10.04 9.61 1.21
CA ARG A 16 9.19 10.68 1.71
C ARG A 16 8.03 10.09 2.51
N VAL A 17 7.79 10.63 3.71
CA VAL A 17 6.71 10.16 4.59
C VAL A 17 5.58 11.17 4.59
N VAL A 18 4.34 10.67 4.45
CA VAL A 18 3.10 11.45 4.58
C VAL A 18 2.14 10.67 5.47
N GLU A 19 1.07 11.33 5.95
CA GLU A 19 -0.03 10.62 6.59
C GLU A 19 -0.90 9.97 5.51
N GLY A 20 -1.17 8.68 5.66
CA GLY A 20 -1.97 7.91 4.72
C GLY A 20 -3.43 7.77 5.13
N PRO A 21 -4.32 7.41 4.18
CA PRO A 21 -5.76 7.30 4.45
C PRO A 21 -6.13 6.10 5.34
N ALA A 22 -5.24 5.16 5.52
CA ALA A 22 -5.47 4.01 6.41
C ALA A 22 -5.18 4.32 7.88
N GLY A 23 -4.74 5.54 8.19
CA GLY A 23 -4.51 5.98 9.56
C GLY A 23 -3.10 5.72 10.07
N GLY A 24 -2.09 6.25 9.41
CA GLY A 24 -0.71 6.16 9.87
C GLY A 24 0.28 6.62 8.82
N PRO A 25 1.57 6.61 9.14
CA PRO A 25 2.59 7.05 8.20
C PRO A 25 2.68 6.15 6.97
N LEU A 26 2.81 6.80 5.83
CA LEU A 26 2.95 6.17 4.53
C LEU A 26 4.24 6.70 3.91
N THR A 27 5.14 5.79 3.57
CA THR A 27 6.45 6.13 3.00
C THR A 27 6.50 5.73 1.54
N PHE A 28 6.79 6.66 0.65
CA PHE A 28 6.96 6.37 -0.77
C PHE A 28 8.30 5.67 -1.00
N LYS A 29 8.26 4.48 -1.58
CA LYS A 29 9.46 3.71 -1.94
C LYS A 29 9.76 3.79 -3.43
N LEU A 30 8.73 3.84 -4.27
CA LEU A 30 8.89 3.94 -5.72
C LEU A 30 7.67 4.66 -6.29
N ARG A 31 7.91 5.68 -7.11
CA ARG A 31 6.87 6.45 -7.78
C ARG A 31 6.82 6.12 -9.26
N GLY A 32 5.71 6.47 -9.91
CA GLY A 32 5.50 6.16 -11.34
C GLY A 32 6.56 6.72 -12.26
N GLU A 33 7.02 7.95 -12.02
CA GLU A 33 8.08 8.55 -12.82
C GLU A 33 9.42 7.83 -12.68
N GLN A 34 9.64 7.12 -11.58
CA GLN A 34 10.85 6.35 -11.34
C GLN A 34 10.79 4.96 -11.98
N SER A 35 9.58 4.41 -12.15
CA SER A 35 9.39 3.05 -12.66
C SER A 35 8.93 3.00 -14.13
N GLY A 36 8.90 4.15 -14.81
CA GLY A 36 8.38 4.21 -16.17
C GLY A 36 6.88 3.88 -16.24
N GLY A 37 6.15 4.16 -15.19
CA GLY A 37 4.71 3.91 -15.12
C GLY A 37 4.31 2.51 -14.68
N ALA A 38 5.27 1.64 -14.37
CA ALA A 38 4.99 0.24 -14.07
C ALA A 38 4.42 0.01 -12.66
N LEU A 39 5.00 0.68 -11.67
CA LEU A 39 4.69 0.43 -10.26
C LEU A 39 4.64 1.71 -9.44
N THR A 40 3.79 1.69 -8.43
CA THR A 40 3.93 2.54 -7.24
C THR A 40 4.14 1.60 -6.05
N VAL A 41 5.14 1.87 -5.23
CA VAL A 41 5.41 1.07 -4.03
C VAL A 41 5.47 1.98 -2.82
N ILE A 42 4.73 1.60 -1.78
CA ILE A 42 4.70 2.33 -0.52
C ILE A 42 4.87 1.35 0.64
N GLU A 43 5.32 1.87 1.77
CA GLU A 43 5.27 1.17 3.04
C GLU A 43 4.32 1.94 3.96
N ASN A 44 3.40 1.22 4.59
CA ASN A 44 2.38 1.81 5.45
C ASN A 44 2.49 1.22 6.85
N VAL A 45 2.47 2.07 7.86
CA VAL A 45 2.38 1.66 9.26
C VAL A 45 0.98 2.00 9.74
N ILE A 46 0.29 1.00 10.31
CA ILE A 46 -1.13 1.10 10.65
C ILE A 46 -1.31 0.76 12.12
N GLY A 47 -1.90 1.69 12.86
CA GLY A 47 -2.16 1.49 14.29
C GLY A 47 -3.23 0.44 14.56
N PRO A 48 -3.30 -0.06 15.80
CA PRO A 48 -4.34 -1.02 16.19
C PRO A 48 -5.74 -0.47 15.92
N GLY A 49 -6.59 -1.28 15.30
CA GLY A 49 -7.95 -0.92 14.94
C GLY A 49 -8.10 -0.10 13.66
N ASP A 50 -7.02 0.43 13.12
CA ASP A 50 -7.03 1.28 11.92
C ASP A 50 -7.07 0.46 10.63
N GLY A 51 -7.44 1.11 9.55
CA GLY A 51 -7.52 0.57 8.21
C GLY A 51 -8.34 1.51 7.32
N PRO A 52 -8.24 1.35 6.00
CA PRO A 52 -9.02 2.16 5.07
C PRO A 52 -10.49 1.71 5.03
N PRO A 53 -11.40 2.59 4.58
CA PRO A 53 -12.76 2.16 4.29
C PRO A 53 -12.80 1.21 3.10
N LEU A 54 -13.91 0.48 2.95
CA LEU A 54 -14.13 -0.38 1.78
C LEU A 54 -14.08 0.45 0.50
N HIS A 55 -13.24 0.05 -0.46
CA HIS A 55 -13.03 0.77 -1.71
C HIS A 55 -12.57 -0.18 -2.81
N ALA A 56 -12.55 0.30 -4.05
CA ALA A 56 -12.03 -0.42 -5.19
C ALA A 56 -11.22 0.52 -6.07
N HIS A 57 -10.22 -0.01 -6.76
CA HIS A 57 -9.44 0.73 -7.74
C HIS A 57 -9.87 0.33 -9.15
N ALA A 58 -10.24 1.30 -9.97
CA ALA A 58 -10.66 1.04 -11.34
C ALA A 58 -9.48 0.72 -12.26
N ASN A 59 -8.29 1.25 -11.96
CA ASN A 59 -7.16 1.27 -12.88
C ASN A 59 -5.93 0.49 -12.40
N GLU A 60 -5.89 0.09 -11.13
CA GLU A 60 -4.70 -0.56 -10.55
C GLU A 60 -5.04 -1.89 -9.90
N ASP A 61 -4.16 -2.85 -10.10
CA ASP A 61 -4.07 -4.02 -9.25
C ASP A 61 -3.26 -3.65 -8.01
N GLU A 62 -3.55 -4.29 -6.89
CA GLU A 62 -2.87 -4.00 -5.63
C GLU A 62 -2.41 -5.28 -4.95
N ALA A 63 -1.21 -5.23 -4.37
CA ALA A 63 -0.68 -6.34 -3.59
C ALA A 63 -0.07 -5.84 -2.30
N TRP A 64 -0.12 -6.67 -1.27
CA TRP A 64 0.43 -6.37 0.05
C TRP A 64 1.33 -7.51 0.51
N HIS A 65 2.43 -7.15 1.12
CA HIS A 65 3.22 -8.06 1.94
C HIS A 65 3.16 -7.56 3.38
N VAL A 66 2.68 -8.41 4.27
CA VAL A 66 2.60 -8.09 5.70
C VAL A 66 3.96 -8.35 6.31
N ILE A 67 4.68 -7.27 6.65
CA ILE A 67 6.02 -7.36 7.24
C ILE A 67 5.91 -7.66 8.73
N GLU A 68 4.96 -7.02 9.40
CA GLU A 68 4.83 -7.07 10.86
C GLU A 68 3.37 -6.87 11.25
N GLY A 69 2.92 -7.55 12.30
CA GLY A 69 1.57 -7.40 12.83
C GLY A 69 0.59 -8.45 12.35
N SER A 70 -0.69 -8.20 12.59
CA SER A 70 -1.79 -9.10 12.25
C SER A 70 -2.94 -8.31 11.65
N LEU A 71 -3.30 -8.63 10.43
CA LEU A 71 -4.33 -7.92 9.68
C LEU A 71 -5.47 -8.87 9.32
N ARG A 72 -6.64 -8.31 9.14
CA ARG A 72 -7.78 -8.99 8.53
C ARG A 72 -8.16 -8.23 7.27
N PHE A 73 -8.09 -8.91 6.13
CA PHE A 73 -8.50 -8.36 4.84
C PHE A 73 -9.93 -8.79 4.51
N ARG A 74 -10.69 -7.86 3.96
CA ARG A 74 -11.93 -8.17 3.26
C ARG A 74 -11.66 -8.02 1.76
N LEU A 75 -11.90 -9.11 0.99
CA LEU A 75 -11.76 -9.15 -0.46
C LEU A 75 -13.10 -9.54 -1.06
N GLY A 76 -13.80 -8.58 -1.68
CA GLY A 76 -15.19 -8.80 -2.03
C GLY A 76 -16.01 -9.12 -0.79
N ASP A 77 -16.61 -10.31 -0.75
CA ASP A 77 -17.46 -10.77 0.36
C ASP A 77 -16.74 -11.72 1.33
N THR A 78 -15.44 -11.97 1.12
CA THR A 78 -14.70 -12.93 1.94
C THR A 78 -13.70 -12.23 2.88
N LEU A 79 -13.53 -12.80 4.07
CA LEU A 79 -12.60 -12.31 5.09
C LEU A 79 -11.42 -13.26 5.21
N HIS A 80 -10.22 -12.68 5.35
CA HIS A 80 -8.98 -13.44 5.42
C HIS A 80 -8.08 -12.88 6.52
N LEU A 81 -7.57 -13.75 7.38
CA LEU A 81 -6.53 -13.37 8.34
C LEU A 81 -5.18 -13.34 7.61
N ALA A 82 -4.40 -12.31 7.89
CA ALA A 82 -3.09 -12.11 7.28
C ALA A 82 -2.08 -11.70 8.34
N PRO A 83 -1.47 -12.69 9.04
CA PRO A 83 -0.38 -12.41 9.97
C PRO A 83 0.90 -12.06 9.22
N ALA A 84 1.94 -11.66 9.97
CA ALA A 84 3.25 -11.34 9.41
C ALA A 84 3.74 -12.46 8.50
N GLY A 85 4.29 -12.09 7.34
CA GLY A 85 4.72 -13.01 6.30
C GLY A 85 3.66 -13.30 5.23
N SER A 86 2.41 -12.84 5.42
CA SER A 86 1.34 -13.07 4.46
C SER A 86 1.50 -12.20 3.22
N PHE A 87 1.00 -12.71 2.09
CA PHE A 87 0.88 -11.98 0.83
C PHE A 87 -0.59 -11.96 0.41
N VAL A 88 -1.06 -10.78 0.00
CA VAL A 88 -2.44 -10.59 -0.47
C VAL A 88 -2.41 -9.86 -1.81
N TYR A 89 -3.24 -10.29 -2.75
CA TYR A 89 -3.38 -9.64 -4.05
C TYR A 89 -4.86 -9.42 -4.35
N VAL A 90 -5.19 -8.24 -4.85
CA VAL A 90 -6.53 -7.95 -5.34
C VAL A 90 -6.45 -7.34 -6.74
N PRO A 91 -7.16 -7.92 -7.72
CA PRO A 91 -7.22 -7.32 -9.04
C PRO A 91 -8.05 -6.04 -9.03
N ARG A 92 -7.81 -5.17 -9.98
CA ARG A 92 -8.61 -3.96 -10.17
C ARG A 92 -10.10 -4.28 -10.23
N GLY A 93 -10.93 -3.40 -9.71
CA GLY A 93 -12.38 -3.54 -9.70
C GLY A 93 -12.95 -4.34 -8.53
N VAL A 94 -12.14 -5.06 -7.77
CA VAL A 94 -12.62 -5.82 -6.61
C VAL A 94 -12.59 -4.94 -5.36
N ALA A 95 -13.73 -4.80 -4.71
CA ALA A 95 -13.84 -4.04 -3.46
C ALA A 95 -13.07 -4.71 -2.34
N HIS A 96 -12.33 -3.93 -1.57
CA HIS A 96 -11.49 -4.45 -0.50
C HIS A 96 -11.25 -3.42 0.59
N CYS A 97 -10.88 -3.90 1.76
CA CYS A 97 -10.37 -3.13 2.87
C CYS A 97 -9.60 -4.07 3.80
N PHE A 98 -8.94 -3.49 4.79
CA PHE A 98 -8.27 -4.27 5.83
C PHE A 98 -8.29 -3.51 7.14
N GLN A 99 -8.02 -4.23 8.24
CA GLN A 99 -7.96 -3.67 9.58
C GLN A 99 -6.84 -4.32 10.36
N ASN A 100 -6.09 -3.54 11.11
CA ASN A 100 -5.15 -4.07 12.08
C ASN A 100 -5.94 -4.60 13.28
N ILE A 101 -5.95 -5.91 13.44
CA ILE A 101 -6.64 -6.61 14.53
C ILE A 101 -5.71 -6.98 15.68
N GLY A 102 -4.44 -6.60 15.61
CA GLY A 102 -3.47 -6.82 16.67
C GLY A 102 -3.46 -5.69 17.69
N ALA A 103 -2.63 -5.84 18.71
CA ALA A 103 -2.46 -4.86 19.79
C ALA A 103 -1.30 -3.89 19.55
N SER A 104 -0.55 -4.08 18.46
CA SER A 104 0.63 -3.28 18.10
C SER A 104 0.49 -2.76 16.67
N PRO A 105 1.26 -1.73 16.29
CA PRO A 105 1.26 -1.27 14.90
C PRO A 105 1.64 -2.39 13.92
N ALA A 106 0.96 -2.43 12.79
CA ALA A 106 1.28 -3.32 11.68
C ALA A 106 2.07 -2.57 10.61
N ARG A 107 2.92 -3.29 9.88
CA ARG A 107 3.72 -2.74 8.80
C ARG A 107 3.48 -3.52 7.52
N LEU A 108 3.17 -2.80 6.45
CA LEU A 108 2.83 -3.36 5.14
C LEU A 108 3.73 -2.78 4.06
N LEU A 109 4.20 -3.63 3.17
CA LEU A 109 4.68 -3.18 1.87
C LEU A 109 3.52 -3.30 0.88
N VAL A 110 3.24 -2.24 0.13
CA VAL A 110 2.09 -2.17 -0.77
C VAL A 110 2.56 -1.81 -2.18
N LEU A 111 2.08 -2.57 -3.16
CA LEU A 111 2.43 -2.38 -4.57
C LEU A 111 1.17 -2.14 -5.38
N PHE A 112 1.23 -1.17 -6.29
CA PHE A 112 0.17 -0.89 -7.26
C PHE A 112 0.73 -1.01 -8.67
N SER A 113 -0.01 -1.62 -9.57
CA SER A 113 0.35 -1.73 -10.98
C SER A 113 -0.88 -1.52 -11.88
N PRO A 114 -0.81 -0.60 -12.86
CA PRO A 114 0.26 0.35 -13.11
C PRO A 114 0.40 1.39 -12.01
N SER A 115 1.36 2.30 -12.15
CA SER A 115 1.56 3.40 -11.21
C SER A 115 0.42 4.43 -11.30
N GLY A 116 0.41 5.38 -10.38
CA GLY A 116 -0.54 6.49 -10.37
C GLY A 116 -1.14 6.78 -9.00
N MET A 117 -1.18 5.79 -8.12
CA MET A 117 -1.77 5.96 -6.78
C MET A 117 -1.00 6.95 -5.92
N GLU A 118 0.27 7.20 -6.20
CA GLU A 118 1.04 8.22 -5.48
C GLU A 118 0.39 9.60 -5.52
N ARG A 119 -0.32 9.92 -6.61
CA ARG A 119 -1.04 11.21 -6.73
C ARG A 119 -2.18 11.32 -5.74
N PHE A 120 -2.89 10.22 -5.51
CA PHE A 120 -3.96 10.18 -4.53
C PHE A 120 -3.38 10.40 -3.12
N PHE A 121 -2.29 9.73 -2.77
CA PHE A 121 -1.66 9.87 -1.47
C PHE A 121 -1.09 11.27 -1.26
N ASP A 122 -0.49 11.87 -2.29
CA ASP A 122 -0.01 13.25 -2.22
C ASP A 122 -1.18 14.23 -1.95
N ARG A 123 -2.31 14.05 -2.63
CA ARG A 123 -3.49 14.92 -2.44
C ARG A 123 -4.15 14.73 -1.08
N PHE A 124 -4.21 13.50 -0.61
CA PHE A 124 -4.76 13.20 0.71
C PHE A 124 -3.97 13.90 1.81
N ALA A 125 -2.65 13.95 1.69
CA ALA A 125 -1.74 14.52 2.67
C ALA A 125 -1.58 16.04 2.55
N ALA A 126 -2.06 16.63 1.46
CA ALA A 126 -1.90 18.07 1.20
C ALA A 126 -2.76 18.95 2.12
#